data_e0d7f965077fefbb6d8d6be6abb5e561
#
_entry.id   e0d7f965077fefbb6d8d6be6abb5e561
#
_cell.length_a   1.000
_cell.length_b   1.000
_cell.length_c   1.000
_cell.angle_alpha   90.00
_cell.angle_beta   90.00
_cell.angle_gamma   90.00
#
_symmetry.space_group_name_H-M   'P 1'
#
loop_
_entity.id
_entity.type
_entity.pdbx_description
1 polymer ?
#
loop_
_entity_poly.entity_id
_entity_poly.type
_entity_poly.pdbx_seq_one_letter_code
_entity_poly.pdbx_strand_id
1 'polypeptide(L)'
;MLSRYAPADYDISEYFNILCPRDDWPPFLDKYLKLPVLQRLAGVGLLCGTDWTPLYKNRFYYSRLDHSKGVALIVWHFTHDKAQTIAGLLHDISTPVFSHVSDFRKGDALTQTATEEPTARIIRGDAELGRLLAEDGLTASQVEDYHIYPIADNEIPQLSADRLEYMFPSGMALDGSWTMEEICRCYNDLTILKNEEGRDELGFRSLEVAELYCEHFCMIGHILQLNENKLTLQLLGQIMNMAEKAGLLSESDFMTLSEREVIERLDDYTKHDSHTKLDRHGELDRHAELVSASITSSEQRFRNKFGMTTSNDVECHCEAEPKQSTSRDILSRYYHTFRTMTKIEHTNEALPENEYFCVNLKVKQRYINPLVVAQNSAVVSTDSTNVKSVRLSDISEKARSIIEDFKSYSDTPYGCVKLL
;
A
#
# COMPACT_ATOMS: atom_id res chain seq x y z
N MET A 1 4.28 12.66 18.66
CA MET A 1 5.01 11.51 18.06
C MET A 1 4.82 11.38 16.54
N LEU A 2 3.94 12.16 15.93
CA LEU A 2 3.71 12.18 14.46
C LEU A 2 4.91 12.72 13.64
N SER A 3 5.86 13.43 14.25
CA SER A 3 6.99 14.05 13.55
C SER A 3 8.13 13.11 13.13
N ARG A 4 8.04 11.81 13.43
CA ARG A 4 9.10 10.83 13.08
C ARG A 4 8.98 10.22 11.68
N TYR A 5 7.87 10.43 10.99
CA TYR A 5 7.58 9.89 9.67
C TYR A 5 7.08 10.94 8.68
N ALA A 6 7.49 12.21 8.85
CA ALA A 6 7.50 13.08 7.69
C ALA A 6 8.66 12.58 6.81
N PRO A 7 8.39 12.05 5.62
CA PRO A 7 9.46 11.70 4.70
C PRO A 7 10.32 12.94 4.48
N ALA A 8 11.63 12.76 4.31
CA ALA A 8 12.47 13.84 3.85
C ALA A 8 11.85 14.43 2.58
N ASP A 9 11.84 15.77 2.47
CA ASP A 9 11.41 16.45 1.24
C ASP A 9 12.31 15.95 0.10
N TYR A 10 11.80 14.98 -0.65
CA TYR A 10 12.46 14.48 -1.85
C TYR A 10 11.98 15.33 -3.02
N ASP A 11 12.89 15.98 -3.73
CA ASP A 11 12.52 16.77 -4.91
C ASP A 11 12.17 15.85 -6.07
N ILE A 12 10.87 15.55 -6.21
CA ILE A 12 10.32 14.70 -7.24
C ILE A 12 10.27 15.39 -8.63
N SER A 13 10.61 16.68 -8.72
CA SER A 13 10.56 17.45 -9.97
C SER A 13 11.58 16.94 -10.99
N GLU A 14 12.75 16.50 -10.53
CA GLU A 14 13.78 15.90 -11.37
C GLU A 14 13.28 14.57 -11.99
N TYR A 15 12.64 13.73 -11.19
CA TYR A 15 12.05 12.48 -11.66
C TYR A 15 11.00 12.72 -12.75
N PHE A 16 10.06 13.62 -12.55
CA PHE A 16 9.07 13.95 -13.56
C PHE A 16 9.66 14.55 -14.83
N ASN A 17 10.78 15.28 -14.72
CA ASN A 17 11.48 15.80 -15.89
C ASN A 17 12.21 14.71 -16.70
N ILE A 18 12.58 13.58 -16.07
CA ILE A 18 13.04 12.38 -16.79
C ILE A 18 11.88 11.76 -17.56
N LEU A 19 10.69 11.62 -16.95
CA LEU A 19 9.53 10.99 -17.58
C LEU A 19 8.96 11.82 -18.75
N CYS A 20 8.99 13.15 -18.63
CA CYS A 20 8.57 14.07 -19.68
C CYS A 20 9.31 15.39 -19.51
N PRO A 21 10.21 15.76 -20.44
CA PRO A 21 10.91 17.03 -20.40
C PRO A 21 9.95 18.23 -20.35
N ARG A 22 10.36 19.29 -19.66
CA ARG A 22 9.53 20.49 -19.43
C ARG A 22 8.98 21.15 -20.69
N ASP A 23 9.73 21.09 -21.77
CA ASP A 23 9.36 21.63 -23.09
C ASP A 23 8.34 20.76 -23.84
N ASP A 24 8.20 19.49 -23.47
CA ASP A 24 7.18 18.56 -23.97
C ASP A 24 5.99 18.36 -23.01
N TRP A 25 5.99 19.04 -21.87
CA TRP A 25 4.93 18.91 -20.87
C TRP A 25 3.55 19.27 -21.43
N PRO A 26 2.53 18.37 -21.28
CA PRO A 26 1.21 18.63 -21.83
C PRO A 26 0.46 19.72 -21.06
N PRO A 27 0.24 20.92 -21.63
CA PRO A 27 -0.33 22.05 -20.86
C PRO A 27 -1.76 21.80 -20.35
N PHE A 28 -2.49 20.87 -20.99
CA PHE A 28 -3.83 20.52 -20.57
C PHE A 28 -3.86 19.72 -19.25
N LEU A 29 -2.77 19.07 -18.86
CA LEU A 29 -2.72 18.19 -17.70
C LEU A 29 -2.97 18.96 -16.40
N ASP A 30 -2.45 20.18 -16.29
CA ASP A 30 -2.51 20.98 -15.06
C ASP A 30 -3.94 21.29 -14.58
N LYS A 31 -4.92 21.39 -15.49
CA LYS A 31 -6.30 21.65 -15.09
C LYS A 31 -6.96 20.40 -14.48
N TYR A 32 -6.62 19.20 -14.96
CA TYR A 32 -7.10 17.93 -14.40
C TYR A 32 -6.44 17.65 -13.05
N LEU A 33 -5.14 17.88 -12.93
CA LEU A 33 -4.41 17.71 -11.67
C LEU A 33 -4.98 18.54 -10.51
N LYS A 34 -5.70 19.65 -10.80
CA LYS A 34 -6.33 20.50 -9.77
C LYS A 34 -7.71 20.01 -9.32
N LEU A 35 -8.28 18.99 -9.97
CA LEU A 35 -9.58 18.45 -9.59
C LEU A 35 -9.55 17.89 -8.16
N PRO A 36 -10.51 18.24 -7.28
CA PRO A 36 -10.54 17.75 -5.90
C PRO A 36 -10.55 16.23 -5.81
N VAL A 37 -11.23 15.55 -6.73
CA VAL A 37 -11.32 14.11 -6.81
C VAL A 37 -9.95 13.45 -7.07
N LEU A 38 -9.05 14.09 -7.80
CA LEU A 38 -7.66 13.66 -7.99
C LEU A 38 -6.76 14.11 -6.83
N GLN A 39 -6.94 15.33 -6.33
CA GLN A 39 -6.13 15.86 -5.23
C GLN A 39 -6.22 15.03 -3.96
N ARG A 40 -7.33 14.33 -3.75
CA ARG A 40 -7.47 13.33 -2.68
C ARG A 40 -6.34 12.29 -2.69
N LEU A 41 -5.90 11.87 -3.87
CA LEU A 41 -4.84 10.87 -4.04
C LEU A 41 -3.47 11.31 -3.51
N ALA A 42 -3.26 12.61 -3.29
CA ALA A 42 -2.05 13.11 -2.61
C ALA A 42 -1.95 12.61 -1.15
N GLY A 43 -3.09 12.30 -0.53
CA GLY A 43 -3.16 11.72 0.81
C GLY A 43 -3.19 10.19 0.85
N VAL A 44 -3.00 9.50 -0.28
CA VAL A 44 -3.01 8.04 -0.39
C VAL A 44 -1.63 7.59 -0.88
N GLY A 45 -0.93 6.80 -0.07
CA GLY A 45 0.43 6.32 -0.38
C GLY A 45 0.45 5.19 -1.41
N LEU A 46 1.45 5.20 -2.28
CA LEU A 46 1.71 4.11 -3.23
C LEU A 46 2.03 2.79 -2.51
N LEU A 47 2.73 2.86 -1.38
CA LEU A 47 3.27 1.70 -0.65
C LEU A 47 2.29 1.11 0.36
N CYS A 48 0.98 1.30 0.17
CA CYS A 48 -0.09 0.57 0.85
C CYS A 48 -0.01 0.60 2.39
N GLY A 49 0.27 1.78 2.97
CA GLY A 49 0.31 1.98 4.41
C GLY A 49 1.58 1.50 5.11
N THR A 50 2.60 0.98 4.38
CA THR A 50 3.90 0.63 4.96
C THR A 50 4.64 1.82 5.56
N ASP A 51 4.31 3.04 5.12
CA ASP A 51 4.81 4.30 5.68
C ASP A 51 4.41 4.53 7.15
N TRP A 52 3.41 3.82 7.66
CA TRP A 52 2.84 4.02 8.99
C TRP A 52 3.29 3.00 10.04
N THR A 53 4.18 2.07 9.67
CA THR A 53 4.77 1.08 10.58
C THR A 53 6.30 1.13 10.56
N PRO A 54 6.99 1.04 11.71
CA PRO A 54 8.45 1.04 11.76
C PRO A 54 9.11 -0.23 11.21
N LEU A 55 8.32 -1.24 10.82
CA LEU A 55 8.80 -2.43 10.12
C LEU A 55 9.51 -2.06 8.82
N TYR A 56 8.99 -1.03 8.13
CA TYR A 56 9.59 -0.45 6.94
C TYR A 56 10.30 0.86 7.27
N LYS A 57 11.39 1.11 6.54
CA LYS A 57 12.19 2.33 6.65
C LYS A 57 12.12 3.09 5.34
N ASN A 58 10.88 3.34 4.87
CA ASN A 58 10.67 4.06 3.63
C ASN A 58 11.43 5.40 3.66
N ARG A 59 12.13 5.71 2.59
CA ARG A 59 13.02 6.88 2.51
C ARG A 59 12.25 8.16 2.29
N PHE A 60 11.11 8.08 1.58
CA PHE A 60 10.18 9.18 1.31
C PHE A 60 8.77 8.64 1.05
N TYR A 61 7.80 9.52 1.16
CA TYR A 61 6.41 9.23 0.83
C TYR A 61 6.16 9.54 -0.65
N TYR A 62 5.62 8.57 -1.38
CA TYR A 62 5.20 8.74 -2.76
C TYR A 62 3.70 8.53 -2.86
N SER A 63 2.96 9.55 -3.34
CA SER A 63 1.50 9.49 -3.36
C SER A 63 0.96 8.82 -4.63
N ARG A 64 -0.28 8.36 -4.55
CA ARG A 64 -1.03 7.88 -5.73
C ARG A 64 -1.27 9.00 -6.74
N LEU A 65 -1.33 10.27 -6.31
CA LEU A 65 -1.40 11.40 -7.23
C LEU A 65 -0.10 11.55 -8.04
N ASP A 66 1.05 11.39 -7.37
CA ASP A 66 2.36 11.43 -8.04
C ASP A 66 2.50 10.28 -9.03
N HIS A 67 2.09 9.08 -8.64
CA HIS A 67 2.03 7.91 -9.52
C HIS A 67 1.13 8.15 -10.74
N SER A 68 -0.12 8.56 -10.55
CA SER A 68 -1.06 8.86 -11.64
C SER A 68 -0.52 9.93 -12.60
N LYS A 69 0.15 10.95 -12.05
CA LYS A 69 0.84 11.96 -12.83
C LYS A 69 2.01 11.37 -13.62
N GLY A 70 2.82 10.55 -13.00
CA GLY A 70 3.94 9.86 -13.65
C GLY A 70 3.47 8.99 -14.82
N VAL A 71 2.41 8.18 -14.61
CA VAL A 71 1.79 7.36 -15.67
C VAL A 71 1.32 8.23 -16.83
N ALA A 72 0.62 9.33 -16.52
CA ALA A 72 0.15 10.27 -17.59
C ALA A 72 1.32 10.85 -18.38
N LEU A 73 2.43 11.22 -17.72
CA LEU A 73 3.61 11.77 -18.38
C LEU A 73 4.30 10.76 -19.27
N ILE A 74 4.42 9.50 -18.83
CA ILE A 74 4.98 8.41 -19.64
C ILE A 74 4.10 8.20 -20.89
N VAL A 75 2.77 8.08 -20.70
CA VAL A 75 1.83 7.91 -21.81
C VAL A 75 1.95 9.05 -22.80
N TRP A 76 2.00 10.29 -22.32
CA TRP A 76 2.17 11.46 -23.19
C TRP A 76 3.48 11.42 -23.96
N HIS A 77 4.59 11.17 -23.29
CA HIS A 77 5.92 11.13 -23.90
C HIS A 77 6.00 10.15 -25.06
N PHE A 78 5.36 8.98 -24.94
CA PHE A 78 5.42 7.95 -25.96
C PHE A 78 4.32 8.05 -27.04
N THR A 79 3.16 8.66 -26.74
CA THR A 79 2.00 8.61 -27.64
C THR A 79 1.57 9.96 -28.17
N HIS A 80 1.79 11.03 -27.41
CA HIS A 80 1.21 12.35 -27.65
C HIS A 80 -0.31 12.32 -27.87
N ASP A 81 -0.97 11.31 -27.30
CA ASP A 81 -2.43 11.13 -27.36
C ASP A 81 -3.08 11.61 -26.07
N LYS A 82 -3.94 12.62 -26.21
CA LYS A 82 -4.60 13.26 -25.06
C LYS A 82 -5.54 12.30 -24.32
N ALA A 83 -6.31 11.46 -25.04
CA ALA A 83 -7.25 10.55 -24.41
C ALA A 83 -6.54 9.48 -23.57
N GLN A 84 -5.49 8.86 -24.13
CA GLN A 84 -4.66 7.91 -23.43
C GLN A 84 -3.97 8.52 -22.20
N THR A 85 -3.45 9.76 -22.34
CA THR A 85 -2.80 10.48 -21.25
C THR A 85 -3.76 10.75 -20.09
N ILE A 86 -4.99 11.20 -20.39
CA ILE A 86 -6.00 11.44 -19.35
C ILE A 86 -6.50 10.12 -18.76
N ALA A 87 -6.66 9.06 -19.56
CA ALA A 87 -7.00 7.74 -19.05
C ALA A 87 -5.93 7.24 -18.05
N GLY A 88 -4.64 7.39 -18.39
CA GLY A 88 -3.53 7.09 -17.49
C GLY A 88 -3.51 7.95 -16.22
N LEU A 89 -3.90 9.25 -16.32
CA LEU A 89 -4.04 10.10 -15.14
C LEU A 89 -5.16 9.64 -14.20
N LEU A 90 -6.26 9.15 -14.76
CA LEU A 90 -7.48 8.83 -14.01
C LEU A 90 -7.56 7.39 -13.52
N HIS A 91 -6.62 6.51 -13.90
CA HIS A 91 -6.71 5.08 -13.63
C HIS A 91 -6.88 4.74 -12.13
N ASP A 92 -6.21 5.48 -11.25
CA ASP A 92 -6.23 5.29 -9.81
C ASP A 92 -7.27 6.18 -9.07
N ILE A 93 -8.14 6.89 -9.79
CA ILE A 93 -9.10 7.86 -9.21
C ILE A 93 -10.02 7.24 -8.15
N SER A 94 -10.25 5.94 -8.21
CA SER A 94 -11.08 5.16 -7.28
C SER A 94 -10.28 4.47 -6.17
N THR A 95 -8.96 4.61 -6.14
CA THR A 95 -8.13 3.92 -5.15
C THR A 95 -8.46 4.41 -3.73
N PRO A 96 -8.87 3.51 -2.81
CA PRO A 96 -9.20 3.87 -1.44
C PRO A 96 -7.95 4.16 -0.61
N VAL A 97 -8.16 4.73 0.57
CA VAL A 97 -7.08 4.93 1.55
C VAL A 97 -6.35 3.61 1.85
N PHE A 98 -5.02 3.66 1.93
CA PHE A 98 -4.11 2.53 2.02
C PHE A 98 -4.15 1.58 0.81
N SER A 99 -4.71 2.00 -0.33
CA SER A 99 -4.60 1.29 -1.61
C SER A 99 -5.01 -0.18 -1.52
N HIS A 100 -4.12 -1.10 -1.89
CA HIS A 100 -4.38 -2.56 -1.91
C HIS A 100 -4.69 -3.18 -0.54
N VAL A 101 -4.54 -2.49 0.58
CA VAL A 101 -5.05 -2.95 1.87
C VAL A 101 -6.57 -3.22 1.80
N SER A 102 -7.29 -2.50 0.94
CA SER A 102 -8.71 -2.73 0.68
C SER A 102 -9.01 -4.12 0.13
N ASP A 103 -8.13 -4.67 -0.72
CA ASP A 103 -8.25 -6.02 -1.27
C ASP A 103 -8.06 -7.05 -0.16
N PHE A 104 -7.04 -6.88 0.67
CA PHE A 104 -6.79 -7.74 1.85
C PHE A 104 -7.96 -7.68 2.85
N ARG A 105 -8.52 -6.50 3.09
CA ARG A 105 -9.69 -6.30 3.93
C ARG A 105 -10.90 -7.10 3.44
N LYS A 106 -11.09 -7.21 2.12
CA LYS A 106 -12.16 -7.95 1.46
C LYS A 106 -11.84 -9.42 1.18
N GLY A 107 -10.62 -9.87 1.50
CA GLY A 107 -10.17 -11.25 1.26
C GLY A 107 -9.71 -11.53 -0.17
N ASP A 108 -9.45 -10.49 -0.97
CA ASP A 108 -9.03 -10.59 -2.38
C ASP A 108 -7.55 -10.23 -2.60
N ALA A 109 -6.66 -10.86 -1.84
CA ALA A 109 -5.22 -10.62 -1.95
C ALA A 109 -4.60 -11.15 -3.27
N LEU A 110 -5.29 -12.05 -3.99
CA LEU A 110 -4.78 -12.70 -5.19
C LEU A 110 -5.12 -11.95 -6.48
N THR A 111 -6.37 -11.51 -6.66
CA THR A 111 -6.82 -10.86 -7.91
C THR A 111 -6.64 -9.35 -7.84
N GLN A 112 -6.90 -8.75 -6.67
CA GLN A 112 -6.74 -7.32 -6.40
C GLN A 112 -7.53 -6.44 -7.39
N THR A 113 -8.81 -6.77 -7.61
CA THR A 113 -9.70 -6.10 -8.58
C THR A 113 -10.69 -5.12 -7.92
N ALA A 114 -10.68 -5.01 -6.59
CA ALA A 114 -11.67 -4.22 -5.85
C ALA A 114 -11.62 -2.69 -6.14
N THR A 115 -10.56 -2.21 -6.80
CA THR A 115 -10.34 -0.80 -7.12
C THR A 115 -10.84 -0.42 -8.53
N GLU A 116 -11.09 -1.37 -9.42
CA GLU A 116 -11.38 -1.09 -10.84
C GLU A 116 -12.83 -0.67 -11.09
N GLU A 117 -13.81 -1.34 -10.48
CA GLU A 117 -15.24 -1.11 -10.74
C GLU A 117 -15.73 0.32 -10.43
N PRO A 118 -15.25 1.03 -9.38
CA PRO A 118 -15.71 2.37 -9.08
C PRO A 118 -15.22 3.47 -10.05
N THR A 119 -14.13 3.25 -10.80
CA THR A 119 -13.47 4.26 -11.63
C THR A 119 -14.41 4.89 -12.64
N ALA A 120 -15.09 4.11 -13.47
CA ALA A 120 -16.03 4.59 -14.48
C ALA A 120 -17.19 5.39 -13.85
N ARG A 121 -17.69 4.94 -12.69
CA ARG A 121 -18.76 5.63 -11.96
C ARG A 121 -18.33 7.01 -11.47
N ILE A 122 -17.10 7.13 -10.93
CA ILE A 122 -16.56 8.41 -10.46
C ILE A 122 -16.36 9.35 -11.64
N ILE A 123 -15.74 8.88 -12.72
CA ILE A 123 -15.48 9.69 -13.92
C ILE A 123 -16.77 10.21 -14.54
N ARG A 124 -17.81 9.39 -14.66
CA ARG A 124 -19.11 9.79 -15.20
C ARG A 124 -19.92 10.69 -14.25
N GLY A 125 -19.69 10.56 -12.94
CA GLY A 125 -20.43 11.28 -11.91
C GLY A 125 -19.87 12.65 -11.55
N ASP A 126 -18.59 12.93 -11.85
CA ASP A 126 -17.95 14.20 -11.51
C ASP A 126 -18.24 15.26 -12.60
N ALA A 127 -19.02 16.29 -12.23
CA ALA A 127 -19.47 17.32 -13.16
C ALA A 127 -18.32 18.21 -13.65
N GLU A 128 -17.31 18.49 -12.82
CA GLU A 128 -16.18 19.33 -13.19
C GLU A 128 -15.24 18.59 -14.13
N LEU A 129 -14.96 17.32 -13.86
CA LEU A 129 -14.22 16.45 -14.77
C LEU A 129 -14.94 16.33 -16.12
N GLY A 130 -16.27 16.11 -16.13
CA GLY A 130 -17.06 16.05 -17.35
C GLY A 130 -16.98 17.34 -18.16
N ARG A 131 -17.00 18.53 -17.52
CA ARG A 131 -16.81 19.83 -18.18
C ARG A 131 -15.42 19.95 -18.80
N LEU A 132 -14.35 19.56 -18.08
CA LEU A 132 -12.97 19.62 -18.60
C LEU A 132 -12.77 18.68 -19.79
N LEU A 133 -13.35 17.47 -19.74
CA LEU A 133 -13.31 16.52 -20.85
C LEU A 133 -14.00 17.12 -22.10
N ALA A 134 -15.19 17.71 -21.95
CA ALA A 134 -15.91 18.35 -23.04
C ALA A 134 -15.14 19.54 -23.65
N GLU A 135 -14.45 20.34 -22.84
CA GLU A 135 -13.57 21.41 -23.30
C GLU A 135 -12.39 20.88 -24.14
N ASP A 136 -11.89 19.71 -23.82
CA ASP A 136 -10.83 19.07 -24.59
C ASP A 136 -11.32 18.20 -25.75
N GLY A 137 -12.63 18.18 -25.99
CA GLY A 137 -13.26 17.39 -27.05
C GLY A 137 -13.27 15.88 -26.77
N LEU A 138 -13.24 15.49 -25.49
CA LEU A 138 -13.23 14.11 -25.03
C LEU A 138 -14.54 13.73 -24.35
N THR A 139 -14.80 12.43 -24.30
CA THR A 139 -15.92 11.82 -23.59
C THR A 139 -15.44 10.95 -22.45
N ALA A 140 -16.27 10.71 -21.44
CA ALA A 140 -15.95 9.81 -20.33
C ALA A 140 -15.55 8.41 -20.83
N SER A 141 -16.23 7.87 -21.84
CA SER A 141 -15.95 6.55 -22.41
C SER A 141 -14.56 6.39 -23.05
N GLN A 142 -13.89 7.49 -23.37
CA GLN A 142 -12.52 7.46 -23.90
C GLN A 142 -11.46 7.42 -22.79
N VAL A 143 -11.84 7.70 -21.53
CA VAL A 143 -10.86 7.86 -20.44
C VAL A 143 -11.19 7.04 -19.20
N GLU A 144 -12.32 6.35 -19.14
CA GLU A 144 -12.77 5.60 -17.96
C GLU A 144 -12.21 4.20 -17.84
N ASP A 145 -11.60 3.69 -18.93
CA ASP A 145 -10.94 2.39 -18.98
C ASP A 145 -9.57 2.56 -19.66
N TYR A 146 -8.51 2.60 -18.88
CA TYR A 146 -7.15 2.76 -19.40
C TYR A 146 -6.57 1.48 -20.02
N HIS A 147 -7.17 0.30 -19.75
CA HIS A 147 -6.75 -0.99 -20.32
C HIS A 147 -6.97 -1.10 -21.83
N ILE A 148 -7.83 -0.25 -22.40
CA ILE A 148 -7.99 -0.19 -23.87
C ILE A 148 -6.77 0.39 -24.57
N TYR A 149 -5.84 0.99 -23.82
CA TYR A 149 -4.63 1.65 -24.30
C TYR A 149 -3.39 0.85 -23.89
N PRO A 150 -2.79 0.06 -24.79
CA PRO A 150 -1.75 -0.92 -24.44
C PRO A 150 -0.45 -0.29 -23.93
N ILE A 151 -0.21 1.01 -24.19
CA ILE A 151 0.92 1.74 -23.60
C ILE A 151 0.61 2.14 -22.15
N ALA A 152 -0.64 2.49 -21.84
CA ALA A 152 -1.04 2.87 -20.48
C ALA A 152 -1.04 1.63 -19.56
N ASP A 153 -1.74 0.56 -19.96
CA ASP A 153 -1.69 -0.74 -19.30
C ASP A 153 -1.87 -1.91 -20.26
N ASN A 154 -1.40 -3.09 -19.85
CA ASN A 154 -1.47 -4.33 -20.59
C ASN A 154 -1.31 -5.55 -19.64
N GLU A 155 -1.37 -6.76 -20.15
CA GLU A 155 -1.28 -7.97 -19.36
C GLU A 155 0.14 -8.30 -18.89
N ILE A 156 0.28 -8.84 -17.66
CA ILE A 156 1.54 -9.44 -17.20
C ILE A 156 1.90 -10.60 -18.12
N PRO A 157 3.16 -10.70 -18.60
CA PRO A 157 4.38 -10.00 -18.15
C PRO A 157 4.82 -8.83 -19.03
N GLN A 158 3.92 -8.21 -19.79
CA GLN A 158 4.23 -7.10 -20.67
C GLN A 158 4.55 -5.83 -19.90
N LEU A 159 5.32 -4.90 -20.50
CA LEU A 159 5.65 -3.62 -19.88
C LEU A 159 4.67 -2.53 -20.33
N SER A 160 4.06 -1.85 -19.36
CA SER A 160 3.17 -0.70 -19.54
C SER A 160 3.68 0.52 -18.79
N ALA A 161 3.08 1.69 -19.04
CA ALA A 161 3.41 2.92 -18.33
C ALA A 161 3.12 2.79 -16.83
N ASP A 162 2.01 2.17 -16.44
CA ASP A 162 1.66 1.91 -15.04
C ASP A 162 2.74 1.05 -14.36
N ARG A 163 3.07 -0.13 -14.93
CA ARG A 163 4.10 -1.01 -14.37
C ARG A 163 5.49 -0.40 -14.34
N LEU A 164 5.83 0.37 -15.36
CA LEU A 164 7.11 1.08 -15.42
C LEU A 164 7.20 2.12 -14.30
N GLU A 165 6.13 2.91 -14.13
CA GLU A 165 6.12 4.06 -13.24
C GLU A 165 6.25 3.63 -11.79
N TYR A 166 5.39 2.73 -11.29
CA TYR A 166 5.40 2.41 -9.85
C TYR A 166 6.69 1.71 -9.39
N MET A 167 7.44 1.08 -10.29
CA MET A 167 8.67 0.39 -9.93
C MET A 167 9.83 1.33 -9.60
N PHE A 168 9.96 2.45 -10.29
CA PHE A 168 11.01 3.40 -10.01
C PHE A 168 10.89 4.02 -8.61
N PRO A 169 9.78 4.68 -8.25
CA PRO A 169 9.65 5.23 -6.91
C PRO A 169 9.59 4.16 -5.81
N SER A 170 9.05 2.96 -6.09
CA SER A 170 9.06 1.87 -5.11
C SER A 170 10.49 1.45 -4.75
N GLY A 171 11.36 1.24 -5.72
CA GLY A 171 12.74 0.89 -5.46
C GLY A 171 13.54 2.02 -4.83
N MET A 172 13.30 3.27 -5.24
CA MET A 172 13.92 4.42 -4.54
C MET A 172 13.50 4.52 -3.08
N ALA A 173 12.21 4.30 -2.78
CA ALA A 173 11.65 4.48 -1.45
C ALA A 173 11.90 3.30 -0.51
N LEU A 174 11.72 2.05 -0.96
CA LEU A 174 11.79 0.85 -0.12
C LEU A 174 13.23 0.48 0.25
N ASP A 175 14.08 0.26 -0.73
CA ASP A 175 15.43 -0.29 -0.54
C ASP A 175 16.55 0.57 -1.13
N GLY A 176 16.22 1.56 -1.98
CA GLY A 176 17.16 2.39 -2.70
C GLY A 176 17.89 1.66 -3.82
N SER A 177 17.25 0.62 -4.36
CA SER A 177 17.77 -0.12 -5.52
C SER A 177 17.81 0.72 -6.80
N TRP A 178 16.98 1.77 -6.90
CA TRP A 178 17.01 2.71 -8.02
C TRP A 178 17.69 4.02 -7.66
N THR A 179 18.64 4.44 -8.49
CA THR A 179 19.19 5.80 -8.51
C THR A 179 18.57 6.60 -9.65
N MET A 180 18.59 7.93 -9.56
CA MET A 180 18.10 8.81 -10.63
C MET A 180 18.86 8.61 -11.94
N GLU A 181 20.17 8.31 -11.88
CA GLU A 181 21.01 8.03 -13.04
C GLU A 181 20.56 6.74 -13.75
N GLU A 182 20.30 5.67 -13.01
CA GLU A 182 19.82 4.40 -13.56
C GLU A 182 18.42 4.54 -14.13
N ILE A 183 17.52 5.29 -13.45
CA ILE A 183 16.19 5.61 -13.96
C ILE A 183 16.30 6.35 -15.29
N CYS A 184 17.12 7.40 -15.36
CA CYS A 184 17.36 8.17 -16.57
C CYS A 184 17.89 7.28 -17.71
N ARG A 185 18.88 6.42 -17.40
CA ARG A 185 19.43 5.44 -18.36
C ARG A 185 18.38 4.50 -18.89
N CYS A 186 17.58 3.88 -18.00
CA CYS A 186 16.53 2.95 -18.39
C CYS A 186 15.43 3.64 -19.19
N TYR A 187 14.99 4.81 -18.76
CA TYR A 187 13.94 5.55 -19.43
C TYR A 187 14.32 6.00 -20.83
N ASN A 188 15.54 6.50 -21.03
CA ASN A 188 16.05 6.90 -22.34
C ASN A 188 16.26 5.73 -23.31
N ASP A 189 16.40 4.50 -22.80
CA ASP A 189 16.52 3.28 -23.63
C ASP A 189 15.16 2.72 -24.08
N LEU A 190 14.06 3.22 -23.50
CA LEU A 190 12.71 2.76 -23.86
C LEU A 190 12.31 3.15 -25.28
N THR A 191 11.44 2.32 -25.85
CA THR A 191 10.83 2.55 -27.17
C THR A 191 9.51 1.77 -27.26
N ILE A 192 8.63 2.16 -28.18
CA ILE A 192 7.45 1.36 -28.51
C ILE A 192 7.87 0.25 -29.48
N LEU A 193 7.48 -0.98 -29.15
CA LEU A 193 7.70 -2.18 -29.96
C LEU A 193 6.35 -2.88 -30.22
N LYS A 194 6.31 -3.74 -31.24
CA LYS A 194 5.15 -4.61 -31.49
C LYS A 194 5.34 -5.95 -30.77
N ASN A 195 4.35 -6.34 -29.98
CA ASN A 195 4.33 -7.65 -29.33
C ASN A 195 3.89 -8.76 -30.32
N GLU A 196 3.77 -9.98 -29.82
CA GLU A 196 3.42 -11.17 -30.59
C GLU A 196 2.04 -11.07 -31.26
N GLU A 197 1.15 -10.22 -30.72
CA GLU A 197 -0.19 -9.98 -31.23
C GLU A 197 -0.24 -8.74 -32.14
N GLY A 198 0.91 -8.10 -32.40
CA GLY A 198 1.01 -6.87 -33.20
C GLY A 198 0.54 -5.60 -32.50
N ARG A 199 0.28 -5.67 -31.16
CA ARG A 199 -0.08 -4.51 -30.32
C ARG A 199 1.17 -3.75 -29.88
N ASP A 200 1.00 -2.47 -29.61
CA ASP A 200 2.06 -1.63 -29.06
C ASP A 200 2.35 -2.04 -27.61
N GLU A 201 3.64 -2.06 -27.25
CA GLU A 201 4.14 -2.36 -25.91
C GLU A 201 5.42 -1.55 -25.68
N LEU A 202 5.66 -1.07 -24.45
CA LEU A 202 6.94 -0.51 -24.08
C LEU A 202 8.00 -1.61 -24.04
N GLY A 203 9.18 -1.32 -24.58
CA GLY A 203 10.30 -2.24 -24.56
C GLY A 203 11.63 -1.49 -24.61
N PHE A 204 12.73 -2.20 -24.66
CA PHE A 204 14.08 -1.65 -24.59
C PHE A 204 14.81 -1.77 -25.92
N ARG A 205 15.68 -0.78 -26.19
CA ARG A 205 16.60 -0.84 -27.34
C ARG A 205 17.79 -1.74 -27.05
N SER A 206 18.25 -1.79 -25.81
CA SER A 206 19.48 -2.45 -25.39
C SER A 206 19.19 -3.64 -24.46
N LEU A 207 19.82 -4.78 -24.75
CA LEU A 207 19.71 -5.99 -23.94
C LEU A 207 20.16 -5.74 -22.49
N GLU A 208 21.31 -5.08 -22.30
CA GLU A 208 21.89 -4.80 -20.99
C GLU A 208 20.95 -3.96 -20.12
N VAL A 209 20.28 -2.96 -20.70
CA VAL A 209 19.33 -2.10 -19.96
C VAL A 209 18.06 -2.85 -19.61
N ALA A 210 17.56 -3.68 -20.51
CA ALA A 210 16.42 -4.56 -20.26
C ALA A 210 16.71 -5.55 -19.11
N GLU A 211 17.92 -6.13 -19.08
CA GLU A 211 18.36 -7.01 -18.00
C GLU A 211 18.43 -6.29 -16.66
N LEU A 212 19.00 -5.08 -16.62
CA LEU A 212 19.06 -4.25 -15.42
C LEU A 212 17.64 -3.95 -14.88
N TYR A 213 16.75 -3.52 -15.78
CA TYR A 213 15.38 -3.20 -15.39
C TYR A 213 14.62 -4.45 -14.88
N CYS A 214 14.77 -5.60 -15.56
CA CYS A 214 14.16 -6.87 -15.15
C CYS A 214 14.65 -7.33 -13.76
N GLU A 215 15.95 -7.20 -13.49
CA GLU A 215 16.57 -7.53 -12.22
C GLU A 215 15.97 -6.69 -11.06
N HIS A 216 15.97 -5.37 -11.22
CA HIS A 216 15.39 -4.45 -10.21
C HIS A 216 13.88 -4.67 -10.03
N PHE A 217 13.14 -4.91 -11.13
CA PHE A 217 11.72 -5.23 -11.05
C PHE A 217 11.45 -6.48 -10.21
N CYS A 218 12.20 -7.55 -10.44
CA CYS A 218 12.05 -8.80 -9.69
C CYS A 218 12.52 -8.65 -8.24
N MET A 219 13.56 -7.85 -7.95
CA MET A 219 13.97 -7.54 -6.57
C MET A 219 12.85 -6.87 -5.78
N ILE A 220 12.22 -5.83 -6.33
CA ILE A 220 11.09 -5.14 -5.70
C ILE A 220 9.89 -6.08 -5.60
N GLY A 221 9.59 -6.82 -6.67
CA GLY A 221 8.55 -7.84 -6.67
C GLY A 221 8.76 -8.89 -5.56
N HIS A 222 10.00 -9.24 -5.27
CA HIS A 222 10.37 -10.15 -4.19
C HIS A 222 10.00 -9.56 -2.81
N ILE A 223 10.33 -8.28 -2.56
CA ILE A 223 9.94 -7.59 -1.31
C ILE A 223 8.41 -7.66 -1.12
N LEU A 224 7.64 -7.51 -2.20
CA LEU A 224 6.18 -7.60 -2.15
C LEU A 224 5.66 -9.03 -1.87
N GLN A 225 6.48 -10.08 -2.09
CA GLN A 225 6.16 -11.48 -1.81
C GLN A 225 6.57 -11.92 -0.39
N LEU A 226 7.33 -11.11 0.36
CA LEU A 226 7.73 -11.42 1.72
C LEU A 226 6.55 -11.45 2.69
N ASN A 227 6.67 -12.25 3.74
CA ASN A 227 5.68 -12.31 4.81
C ASN A 227 5.54 -10.99 5.56
N GLU A 228 6.58 -10.14 5.61
CA GLU A 228 6.52 -8.77 6.11
C GLU A 228 5.43 -7.96 5.40
N ASN A 229 5.40 -8.00 4.06
CA ASN A 229 4.42 -7.28 3.28
C ASN A 229 3.01 -7.86 3.47
N LYS A 230 2.87 -9.18 3.34
CA LYS A 230 1.59 -9.88 3.50
C LYS A 230 0.98 -9.61 4.87
N LEU A 231 1.80 -9.71 5.94
CA LEU A 231 1.36 -9.47 7.31
C LEU A 231 0.96 -8.02 7.53
N THR A 232 1.75 -7.07 7.03
CA THR A 232 1.48 -5.64 7.18
C THR A 232 0.14 -5.26 6.55
N LEU A 233 -0.11 -5.67 5.31
CA LEU A 233 -1.35 -5.35 4.61
C LEU A 233 -2.56 -6.04 5.25
N GLN A 234 -2.43 -7.32 5.62
CA GLN A 234 -3.50 -8.07 6.26
C GLN A 234 -3.82 -7.54 7.66
N LEU A 235 -2.80 -7.18 8.46
CA LEU A 235 -3.00 -6.60 9.79
C LEU A 235 -3.70 -5.24 9.70
N LEU A 236 -3.26 -4.38 8.80
CA LEU A 236 -3.90 -3.08 8.59
C LEU A 236 -5.34 -3.25 8.06
N GLY A 237 -5.58 -4.17 7.13
CA GLY A 237 -6.92 -4.53 6.66
C GLY A 237 -7.84 -4.99 7.80
N GLN A 238 -7.32 -5.80 8.72
CA GLN A 238 -8.07 -6.24 9.90
C GLN A 238 -8.36 -5.09 10.87
N ILE A 239 -7.41 -4.18 11.07
CA ILE A 239 -7.60 -2.95 11.88
C ILE A 239 -8.72 -2.09 11.27
N MET A 240 -8.72 -1.88 9.95
CA MET A 240 -9.77 -1.13 9.26
C MET A 240 -11.15 -1.78 9.41
N ASN A 241 -11.25 -3.11 9.29
CA ASN A 241 -12.49 -3.84 9.53
C ASN A 241 -12.99 -3.71 10.97
N MET A 242 -12.07 -3.73 11.94
CA MET A 242 -12.43 -3.49 13.35
C MET A 242 -12.89 -2.06 13.60
N ALA A 243 -12.23 -1.07 12.98
CA ALA A 243 -12.57 0.33 13.09
C ALA A 243 -13.96 0.63 12.48
N GLU A 244 -14.30 -0.01 11.37
CA GLU A 244 -15.62 0.07 10.75
C GLU A 244 -16.69 -0.54 11.66
N LYS A 245 -16.47 -1.75 12.17
CA LYS A 245 -17.40 -2.41 13.12
C LYS A 245 -17.59 -1.62 14.40
N ALA A 246 -16.58 -0.87 14.84
CA ALA A 246 -16.65 0.02 15.99
C ALA A 246 -17.35 1.36 15.68
N GLY A 247 -17.74 1.63 14.44
CA GLY A 247 -18.33 2.89 13.99
C GLY A 247 -17.35 4.07 13.98
N LEU A 248 -16.02 3.79 14.04
CA LEU A 248 -14.97 4.80 13.97
C LEU A 248 -14.71 5.26 12.54
N LEU A 249 -14.83 4.36 11.59
CA LEU A 249 -14.71 4.59 10.15
C LEU A 249 -15.94 4.02 9.43
N SER A 250 -16.23 4.56 8.25
CA SER A 250 -17.28 4.09 7.35
C SER A 250 -16.69 3.75 5.97
N GLU A 251 -17.42 3.02 5.13
CA GLU A 251 -17.04 2.77 3.74
C GLU A 251 -16.79 4.07 2.96
N SER A 252 -17.54 5.12 3.26
CA SER A 252 -17.33 6.42 2.64
C SER A 252 -16.02 7.08 3.08
N ASP A 253 -15.60 6.88 4.35
CA ASP A 253 -14.33 7.40 4.86
C ASP A 253 -13.13 6.79 4.10
N PHE A 254 -13.20 5.52 3.73
CA PHE A 254 -12.14 4.87 2.95
C PHE A 254 -11.94 5.48 1.55
N MET A 255 -12.97 6.14 1.03
CA MET A 255 -12.95 6.79 -0.28
C MET A 255 -12.68 8.29 -0.21
N THR A 256 -12.72 8.91 0.95
CA THR A 256 -12.67 10.37 1.10
C THR A 256 -11.54 10.88 1.97
N LEU A 257 -11.10 10.10 2.97
CA LEU A 257 -10.04 10.49 3.88
C LEU A 257 -8.64 10.22 3.30
N SER A 258 -7.67 10.96 3.79
CA SER A 258 -6.25 10.64 3.64
C SER A 258 -5.82 9.57 4.66
N GLU A 259 -4.71 8.90 4.38
CA GLU A 259 -4.08 7.96 5.34
C GLU A 259 -3.79 8.63 6.68
N ARG A 260 -3.32 9.86 6.66
CA ARG A 260 -3.05 10.66 7.86
C ARG A 260 -4.30 10.85 8.72
N GLU A 261 -5.42 11.23 8.12
CA GLU A 261 -6.68 11.44 8.85
C GLU A 261 -7.20 10.14 9.47
N VAL A 262 -7.05 9.00 8.79
CA VAL A 262 -7.40 7.68 9.33
C VAL A 262 -6.50 7.33 10.52
N ILE A 263 -5.19 7.52 10.40
CA ILE A 263 -4.22 7.26 11.47
C ILE A 263 -4.49 8.17 12.68
N GLU A 264 -4.79 9.45 12.47
CA GLU A 264 -5.15 10.39 13.55
C GLU A 264 -6.42 9.95 14.29
N ARG A 265 -7.47 9.52 13.57
CA ARG A 265 -8.68 8.96 14.20
C ARG A 265 -8.40 7.71 15.03
N LEU A 266 -7.56 6.81 14.53
CA LEU A 266 -7.15 5.60 15.25
C LEU A 266 -6.28 5.95 16.49
N ASP A 267 -5.34 6.86 16.34
CA ASP A 267 -4.50 7.35 17.43
C ASP A 267 -5.36 7.95 18.56
N ASP A 268 -6.33 8.80 18.24
CA ASP A 268 -7.18 9.43 19.24
C ASP A 268 -8.12 8.42 19.91
N TYR A 269 -8.67 7.48 19.13
CA TYR A 269 -9.50 6.41 19.68
C TYR A 269 -8.76 5.55 20.70
N THR A 270 -7.50 5.24 20.45
CA THR A 270 -6.68 4.37 21.32
C THR A 270 -6.09 5.11 22.51
N LYS A 271 -5.81 6.44 22.42
CA LYS A 271 -5.32 7.26 23.55
C LYS A 271 -6.32 7.41 24.69
N HIS A 272 -7.61 7.55 24.38
CA HIS A 272 -8.65 7.66 25.39
C HIS A 272 -8.78 6.44 26.31
N ASP A 273 -8.22 5.29 25.90
CA ASP A 273 -8.22 4.08 26.71
C ASP A 273 -7.15 4.10 27.81
N SER A 274 -6.01 4.77 27.59
CA SER A 274 -4.95 4.90 28.60
C SER A 274 -5.34 5.81 29.77
N HIS A 275 -6.13 6.86 29.53
CA HIS A 275 -6.61 7.75 30.61
C HIS A 275 -7.73 7.11 31.44
N THR A 276 -8.65 6.39 30.81
CA THR A 276 -9.73 5.70 31.53
C THR A 276 -9.25 4.51 32.36
N LYS A 277 -8.15 3.85 31.98
CA LYS A 277 -7.54 2.78 32.80
C LYS A 277 -6.81 3.34 34.02
N LEU A 278 -6.11 4.46 33.90
CA LEU A 278 -5.47 5.13 35.05
C LEU A 278 -6.49 5.64 36.07
N ASP A 279 -7.59 6.27 35.63
CA ASP A 279 -8.63 6.78 36.52
C ASP A 279 -9.38 5.65 37.22
N ARG A 280 -9.63 4.50 36.55
CA ARG A 280 -10.27 3.33 37.18
C ARG A 280 -9.37 2.63 38.21
N HIS A 281 -8.06 2.56 38.00
CA HIS A 281 -7.16 2.05 39.03
C HIS A 281 -7.05 2.98 40.22
N GLY A 282 -7.00 4.29 39.98
CA GLY A 282 -7.02 5.28 41.07
C GLY A 282 -8.32 5.33 41.85
N GLU A 283 -9.48 4.98 41.25
CA GLU A 283 -10.77 4.85 41.98
C GLU A 283 -10.88 3.52 42.72
N LEU A 284 -10.39 2.42 42.15
CA LEU A 284 -10.36 1.09 42.79
C LEU A 284 -9.46 1.09 44.02
N ASP A 285 -8.29 1.73 43.96
CA ASP A 285 -7.38 1.85 45.11
C ASP A 285 -8.00 2.74 46.21
N ARG A 286 -8.65 3.84 45.84
CA ARG A 286 -9.38 4.69 46.82
C ARG A 286 -10.59 3.96 47.44
N HIS A 287 -11.30 3.14 46.68
CA HIS A 287 -12.39 2.32 47.18
C HIS A 287 -11.89 1.19 48.08
N ALA A 288 -10.76 0.55 47.75
CA ALA A 288 -10.15 -0.47 48.58
C ALA A 288 -9.65 0.09 49.91
N GLU A 289 -9.03 1.28 49.92
CA GLU A 289 -8.63 1.96 51.16
C GLU A 289 -9.84 2.38 52.04
N LEU A 290 -10.92 2.88 51.43
CA LEU A 290 -12.15 3.24 52.15
C LEU A 290 -12.87 2.00 52.72
N VAL A 291 -12.91 0.88 52.00
CA VAL A 291 -13.50 -0.36 52.49
C VAL A 291 -12.63 -0.99 53.58
N SER A 292 -11.30 -0.96 53.43
CA SER A 292 -10.37 -1.45 54.45
C SER A 292 -10.46 -0.62 55.74
N ALA A 293 -10.57 0.72 55.64
CA ALA A 293 -10.76 1.60 56.80
C ALA A 293 -12.11 1.40 57.48
N SER A 294 -13.17 1.08 56.72
CA SER A 294 -14.51 0.83 57.28
C SER A 294 -14.60 -0.54 57.98
N ILE A 295 -13.91 -1.56 57.49
CA ILE A 295 -13.88 -2.89 58.08
C ILE A 295 -13.10 -2.87 59.40
N THR A 296 -11.96 -2.19 59.49
CA THR A 296 -11.19 -2.08 60.72
C THR A 296 -11.94 -1.33 61.81
N SER A 297 -12.74 -0.30 61.45
CA SER A 297 -13.55 0.45 62.44
C SER A 297 -14.77 -0.34 62.92
N SER A 298 -15.35 -1.22 62.14
CA SER A 298 -16.49 -2.07 62.51
C SER A 298 -16.04 -3.29 63.35
N GLU A 299 -14.90 -3.91 63.05
CA GLU A 299 -14.35 -5.00 63.84
C GLU A 299 -13.90 -4.56 65.25
N GLN A 300 -13.32 -3.37 65.39
CA GLN A 300 -12.93 -2.83 66.68
C GLN A 300 -14.15 -2.49 67.56
N ARG A 301 -15.27 -2.05 67.00
CA ARG A 301 -16.54 -1.86 67.73
C ARG A 301 -17.19 -3.19 68.11
N PHE A 302 -17.02 -4.26 67.33
CA PHE A 302 -17.60 -5.55 67.63
C PHE A 302 -16.79 -6.31 68.71
N ARG A 303 -15.45 -6.23 68.68
CA ARG A 303 -14.57 -6.84 69.70
C ARG A 303 -14.78 -6.28 71.12
N ASN A 304 -15.16 -5.05 71.23
CA ASN A 304 -15.44 -4.40 72.51
C ASN A 304 -16.82 -4.74 73.12
N LYS A 305 -17.72 -5.42 72.35
CA LYS A 305 -19.10 -5.70 72.82
C LYS A 305 -19.38 -7.17 73.12
N PHE A 306 -18.58 -8.12 72.58
CA PHE A 306 -18.72 -9.56 72.82
C PHE A 306 -17.37 -10.22 72.80
N GLY A 307 -16.86 -10.58 74.01
CA GLY A 307 -15.62 -11.35 74.17
C GLY A 307 -15.77 -12.78 73.69
N MET A 308 -15.47 -13.06 72.45
CA MET A 308 -15.39 -14.40 71.89
C MET A 308 -14.14 -14.56 71.06
N THR A 309 -13.30 -15.48 71.47
CA THR A 309 -12.20 -16.08 70.72
C THR A 309 -12.70 -17.33 70.05
N THR A 310 -12.60 -17.40 68.72
CA THR A 310 -12.41 -18.67 67.96
C THR A 310 -11.81 -18.41 66.59
N SER A 311 -10.79 -19.18 66.34
CA SER A 311 -10.08 -19.39 65.05
C SER A 311 -11.00 -19.99 64.00
N ASN A 312 -10.96 -19.49 62.80
CA ASN A 312 -10.98 -20.26 61.55
C ASN A 312 -10.69 -19.33 60.39
N ASP A 313 -9.52 -19.54 59.77
CA ASP A 313 -9.11 -18.99 58.51
C ASP A 313 -10.00 -19.60 57.41
N VAL A 314 -10.85 -18.82 56.78
CA VAL A 314 -11.47 -19.14 55.51
C VAL A 314 -10.84 -18.19 54.48
N GLU A 315 -9.82 -18.67 53.79
CA GLU A 315 -9.34 -18.03 52.56
C GLU A 315 -10.43 -18.07 51.52
N CYS A 316 -11.01 -16.92 51.29
CA CYS A 316 -11.91 -16.71 50.15
C CYS A 316 -11.05 -16.41 48.93
N HIS A 317 -10.70 -17.46 48.19
CA HIS A 317 -10.15 -17.33 46.85
C HIS A 317 -11.27 -16.84 45.91
N CYS A 318 -11.41 -15.52 45.80
CA CYS A 318 -12.07 -14.95 44.66
C CYS A 318 -11.14 -15.07 43.45
N GLU A 319 -11.23 -16.16 42.73
CA GLU A 319 -10.71 -16.23 41.36
C GLU A 319 -11.45 -15.16 40.56
N ALA A 320 -10.76 -14.09 40.22
CA ALA A 320 -11.28 -13.09 39.31
C ALA A 320 -11.44 -13.78 37.94
N GLU A 321 -12.70 -13.95 37.48
CA GLU A 321 -12.96 -14.39 36.11
C GLU A 321 -12.16 -13.51 35.14
N PRO A 322 -11.49 -14.11 34.11
CA PRO A 322 -10.75 -13.33 33.14
C PRO A 322 -11.73 -12.34 32.47
N LYS A 323 -11.52 -11.03 32.66
CA LYS A 323 -12.31 -10.00 32.01
C LYS A 323 -12.25 -10.22 30.51
N GLN A 324 -13.38 -10.53 29.86
CA GLN A 324 -13.48 -10.55 28.40
C GLN A 324 -13.02 -9.19 27.87
N SER A 325 -11.97 -9.21 27.01
CA SER A 325 -11.46 -7.99 26.38
C SER A 325 -12.56 -7.37 25.53
N THR A 326 -12.75 -6.05 25.67
CA THR A 326 -13.74 -5.34 24.85
C THR A 326 -13.28 -5.29 23.38
N SER A 327 -14.21 -5.09 22.44
CA SER A 327 -13.87 -4.89 21.02
C SER A 327 -12.87 -3.74 20.82
N ARG A 328 -12.94 -2.72 21.71
CA ARG A 328 -12.01 -1.59 21.73
C ARG A 328 -10.61 -2.01 22.17
N ASP A 329 -10.48 -2.84 23.21
CA ASP A 329 -9.19 -3.35 23.68
C ASP A 329 -8.49 -4.16 22.57
N ILE A 330 -9.26 -4.95 21.84
CA ILE A 330 -8.74 -5.74 20.72
C ILE A 330 -8.23 -4.83 19.59
N LEU A 331 -9.02 -3.85 19.16
CA LEU A 331 -8.61 -2.89 18.13
C LEU A 331 -7.33 -2.13 18.57
N SER A 332 -7.29 -1.65 19.83
CA SER A 332 -6.15 -0.93 20.39
C SER A 332 -4.88 -1.80 20.37
N ARG A 333 -5.02 -3.07 20.72
CA ARG A 333 -3.90 -4.05 20.72
C ARG A 333 -3.34 -4.28 19.31
N TYR A 334 -4.21 -4.51 18.32
CA TYR A 334 -3.83 -4.70 16.91
C TYR A 334 -3.18 -3.44 16.34
N TYR A 335 -3.80 -2.29 16.57
CA TYR A 335 -3.28 -1.02 16.09
C TYR A 335 -1.93 -0.66 16.73
N HIS A 336 -1.78 -0.85 18.05
CA HIS A 336 -0.51 -0.63 18.73
C HIS A 336 0.60 -1.54 18.17
N THR A 337 0.29 -2.82 17.94
CA THR A 337 1.22 -3.75 17.29
C THR A 337 1.67 -3.24 15.91
N PHE A 338 0.73 -2.85 15.04
CA PHE A 338 1.03 -2.28 13.72
C PHE A 338 1.96 -1.05 13.80
N ARG A 339 1.68 -0.15 14.77
CA ARG A 339 2.43 1.11 14.93
C ARG A 339 3.80 0.95 15.58
N THR A 340 4.11 -0.22 16.14
CA THR A 340 5.35 -0.43 16.92
C THR A 340 6.17 -1.63 16.46
N MET A 341 5.63 -2.51 15.63
CA MET A 341 6.36 -3.69 15.14
C MET A 341 7.58 -3.28 14.32
N THR A 342 8.73 -3.88 14.62
CA THR A 342 10.01 -3.65 13.93
C THR A 342 10.55 -4.90 13.27
N LYS A 343 9.93 -6.06 13.53
CA LYS A 343 10.27 -7.37 12.98
C LYS A 343 9.05 -8.29 13.09
N ILE A 344 9.06 -9.36 12.31
CA ILE A 344 8.09 -10.45 12.41
C ILE A 344 8.83 -11.77 12.66
N GLU A 345 8.08 -12.82 12.96
CA GLU A 345 8.58 -14.19 13.07
C GLU A 345 8.16 -14.99 11.84
N HIS A 346 9.10 -15.77 11.29
CA HIS A 346 8.88 -16.68 10.15
C HIS A 346 8.78 -18.10 10.69
N THR A 347 7.65 -18.75 10.51
CA THR A 347 7.37 -20.06 11.11
C THR A 347 6.75 -21.05 10.12
N ASN A 348 6.89 -22.34 10.40
CA ASN A 348 6.26 -23.40 9.60
C ASN A 348 4.81 -23.67 10.02
N GLU A 349 4.43 -23.26 11.23
CA GLU A 349 3.10 -23.46 11.82
C GLU A 349 2.60 -22.15 12.40
N ALA A 350 1.27 -22.00 12.49
CA ALA A 350 0.67 -20.84 13.12
C ALA A 350 1.01 -20.80 14.63
N LEU A 351 1.38 -19.62 15.13
CA LEU A 351 1.56 -19.38 16.56
C LEU A 351 0.21 -19.15 17.25
N PRO A 352 0.12 -19.27 18.61
CA PRO A 352 -1.15 -19.13 19.32
C PRO A 352 -1.86 -17.80 19.06
N GLU A 353 -3.11 -17.85 18.58
CA GLU A 353 -3.90 -16.68 18.15
C GLU A 353 -4.20 -15.66 19.27
N ASN A 354 -4.20 -16.12 20.53
CA ASN A 354 -4.38 -15.22 21.67
C ASN A 354 -3.15 -14.31 21.94
N GLU A 355 -1.98 -14.67 21.38
CA GLU A 355 -0.73 -13.94 21.55
C GLU A 355 -0.19 -13.35 20.25
N TYR A 356 -0.48 -13.98 19.12
CA TYR A 356 0.09 -13.63 17.83
C TYR A 356 -0.98 -13.37 16.78
N PHE A 357 -0.67 -12.45 15.87
CA PHE A 357 -1.34 -12.32 14.61
C PHE A 357 -0.48 -12.99 13.53
N CYS A 358 -0.99 -14.03 12.89
CA CYS A 358 -0.27 -14.80 11.88
C CYS A 358 -0.99 -14.73 10.53
N VAL A 359 -0.20 -14.70 9.46
CA VAL A 359 -0.70 -14.77 8.08
C VAL A 359 -0.07 -15.94 7.34
N ASN A 360 -0.91 -16.62 6.55
CA ASN A 360 -0.52 -17.62 5.57
C ASN A 360 -1.37 -17.39 4.33
N LEU A 361 -0.88 -16.56 3.43
CA LEU A 361 -1.60 -16.20 2.21
C LEU A 361 -0.66 -16.03 1.03
N LYS A 362 -1.21 -16.20 -0.16
CA LYS A 362 -0.56 -15.89 -1.43
C LYS A 362 -1.04 -14.53 -1.93
N VAL A 363 -0.14 -13.79 -2.56
CA VAL A 363 -0.44 -12.51 -3.19
C VAL A 363 -0.16 -12.59 -4.68
N LYS A 364 -0.72 -11.65 -5.46
CA LYS A 364 -0.50 -11.54 -6.91
C LYS A 364 0.99 -11.40 -7.19
N GLN A 365 1.54 -12.30 -8.01
CA GLN A 365 2.93 -12.19 -8.47
C GLN A 365 3.01 -11.17 -9.59
N ARG A 366 3.82 -10.14 -9.40
CA ARG A 366 4.04 -9.08 -10.38
C ARG A 366 5.48 -9.21 -10.91
N TYR A 367 5.62 -9.63 -12.16
CA TYR A 367 6.90 -9.74 -12.86
C TYR A 367 6.76 -9.23 -14.30
N ILE A 368 7.88 -8.98 -14.95
CA ILE A 368 7.91 -8.58 -16.36
C ILE A 368 8.84 -9.47 -17.18
N ASN A 369 8.53 -9.54 -18.45
CA ASN A 369 9.38 -10.10 -19.50
C ASN A 369 9.29 -9.18 -20.72
N PRO A 370 9.96 -7.99 -20.67
CA PRO A 370 9.77 -6.94 -21.64
C PRO A 370 10.28 -7.34 -23.01
N LEU A 371 9.85 -6.63 -24.03
CA LEU A 371 10.39 -6.71 -25.36
C LEU A 371 11.75 -6.01 -25.44
N VAL A 372 12.62 -6.57 -26.30
CA VAL A 372 13.93 -5.98 -26.63
C VAL A 372 14.08 -5.97 -28.16
N VAL A 373 14.73 -4.95 -28.70
CA VAL A 373 15.08 -4.87 -30.11
C VAL A 373 16.03 -6.03 -30.47
N ALA A 374 15.66 -6.84 -31.44
CA ALA A 374 16.51 -7.96 -31.89
C ALA A 374 17.76 -7.44 -32.61
N GLN A 375 18.95 -7.80 -32.09
CA GLN A 375 20.24 -7.29 -32.56
C GLN A 375 20.64 -7.74 -34.01
N ASN A 376 19.91 -8.68 -34.66
CA ASN A 376 20.23 -9.20 -35.95
C ASN A 376 19.50 -8.55 -37.15
N SER A 377 18.81 -7.42 -36.92
CA SER A 377 18.20 -6.66 -38.02
C SER A 377 19.24 -5.77 -38.68
N ALA A 378 20.09 -6.34 -39.54
CA ALA A 378 21.04 -5.62 -40.40
C ALA A 378 20.33 -4.75 -41.48
N VAL A 379 19.11 -4.33 -41.25
CA VAL A 379 18.40 -3.37 -42.07
C VAL A 379 18.18 -2.15 -41.18
N VAL A 380 19.04 -1.16 -41.31
CA VAL A 380 18.73 0.21 -40.92
C VAL A 380 17.61 0.67 -41.87
N SER A 381 16.41 0.21 -41.61
CA SER A 381 15.22 0.74 -42.21
C SER A 381 14.96 2.08 -41.51
N THR A 382 14.99 3.15 -42.26
CA THR A 382 14.54 4.49 -41.83
C THR A 382 13.03 4.53 -41.49
N ASP A 383 12.36 3.38 -41.61
CA ASP A 383 10.95 3.19 -41.32
C ASP A 383 10.84 2.48 -39.98
N SER A 384 10.41 3.22 -38.94
CA SER A 384 10.24 2.76 -37.56
C SER A 384 9.21 1.62 -37.39
N THR A 385 8.51 1.21 -38.43
CA THR A 385 7.42 0.24 -38.41
C THR A 385 7.84 -1.22 -38.50
N ASN A 386 9.16 -1.55 -38.70
CA ASN A 386 9.65 -2.91 -38.94
C ASN A 386 10.81 -3.35 -38.02
N VAL A 387 10.90 -2.78 -36.82
CA VAL A 387 11.91 -3.24 -35.86
C VAL A 387 11.45 -4.56 -35.25
N LYS A 388 12.19 -5.63 -35.51
CA LYS A 388 11.89 -6.95 -34.94
C LYS A 388 12.17 -6.92 -33.44
N SER A 389 11.19 -7.29 -32.63
CA SER A 389 11.26 -7.41 -31.16
C SER A 389 11.25 -8.88 -30.75
N VAL A 390 11.83 -9.16 -29.59
CA VAL A 390 11.86 -10.50 -28.97
C VAL A 390 11.70 -10.32 -27.46
N ARG A 391 11.16 -11.34 -26.78
CA ARG A 391 11.10 -11.32 -25.32
C ARG A 391 12.49 -11.41 -24.70
N LEU A 392 12.70 -10.67 -23.63
CA LEU A 392 13.99 -10.63 -22.93
C LEU A 392 14.45 -12.04 -22.52
N SER A 393 13.55 -12.88 -21.98
CA SER A 393 13.87 -14.24 -21.56
C SER A 393 14.28 -15.17 -22.71
N ASP A 394 13.94 -14.86 -23.96
CA ASP A 394 14.28 -15.67 -25.10
C ASP A 394 15.76 -15.49 -25.51
N ILE A 395 16.32 -14.30 -25.19
CA ILE A 395 17.67 -13.91 -25.62
C ILE A 395 18.66 -13.72 -24.47
N SER A 396 18.17 -13.66 -23.23
CA SER A 396 18.98 -13.53 -22.01
C SER A 396 18.76 -14.71 -21.07
N GLU A 397 19.79 -15.52 -20.87
CA GLU A 397 19.81 -16.58 -19.86
C GLU A 397 19.74 -15.99 -18.44
N LYS A 398 20.42 -14.84 -18.21
CA LYS A 398 20.37 -14.11 -16.94
C LYS A 398 18.93 -13.72 -16.59
N ALA A 399 18.23 -13.06 -17.50
CA ALA A 399 16.85 -12.61 -17.25
C ALA A 399 15.88 -13.78 -17.08
N ARG A 400 16.06 -14.86 -17.86
CA ARG A 400 15.28 -16.09 -17.70
C ARG A 400 15.42 -16.66 -16.30
N SER A 401 16.65 -16.82 -15.81
CA SER A 401 16.92 -17.32 -14.46
C SER A 401 16.28 -16.44 -13.39
N ILE A 402 16.44 -15.12 -13.48
CA ILE A 402 15.85 -14.15 -12.52
C ILE A 402 14.32 -14.29 -12.48
N ILE A 403 13.66 -14.38 -13.64
CA ILE A 403 12.21 -14.52 -13.73
C ILE A 403 11.75 -15.87 -13.16
N GLU A 404 12.46 -16.97 -13.46
CA GLU A 404 12.15 -18.30 -12.95
C GLU A 404 12.34 -18.38 -11.43
N ASP A 405 13.43 -17.83 -10.91
CA ASP A 405 13.70 -17.74 -9.47
C ASP A 405 12.61 -16.95 -8.76
N PHE A 406 12.21 -15.79 -9.30
CA PHE A 406 11.11 -14.99 -8.76
C PHE A 406 9.78 -15.75 -8.76
N LYS A 407 9.43 -16.45 -9.85
CA LYS A 407 8.18 -17.21 -9.97
C LYS A 407 8.13 -18.42 -9.04
N SER A 408 9.27 -19.03 -8.76
CA SER A 408 9.40 -20.21 -7.88
C SER A 408 9.54 -19.84 -6.41
N TYR A 409 9.79 -18.56 -6.10
CA TYR A 409 10.00 -18.11 -4.73
C TYR A 409 8.77 -18.35 -3.86
N SER A 410 9.01 -18.86 -2.67
CA SER A 410 8.03 -18.99 -1.60
C SER A 410 8.71 -18.68 -0.28
N ASP A 411 8.14 -17.76 0.48
CA ASP A 411 8.54 -17.51 1.86
C ASP A 411 8.10 -18.66 2.78
N THR A 412 8.49 -18.62 4.04
CA THR A 412 7.98 -19.57 5.06
C THR A 412 6.45 -19.55 5.07
N PRO A 413 5.81 -20.68 5.44
CA PRO A 413 4.36 -20.79 5.44
C PRO A 413 3.64 -19.67 6.21
N TYR A 414 4.20 -19.25 7.36
CA TYR A 414 3.58 -18.20 8.18
C TYR A 414 4.54 -17.06 8.48
N GLY A 415 4.02 -15.83 8.36
CA GLY A 415 4.58 -14.65 9.00
C GLY A 415 3.74 -14.30 10.22
N CYS A 416 4.35 -14.14 11.38
CA CYS A 416 3.63 -13.90 12.63
C CYS A 416 4.21 -12.68 13.35
N VAL A 417 3.36 -11.91 14.04
CA VAL A 417 3.77 -10.82 14.94
C VAL A 417 3.08 -10.97 16.28
N LYS A 418 3.86 -10.78 17.36
CA LYS A 418 3.32 -10.82 18.70
C LYS A 418 2.43 -9.60 18.94
N LEU A 419 1.19 -9.83 19.35
CA LEU A 419 0.24 -8.78 19.70
C LEU A 419 0.61 -8.16 21.07
N LEU A 420 0.69 -6.82 21.11
CA LEU A 420 1.13 -6.06 22.29
C LEU A 420 -0.02 -5.61 23.17
#